data_3da9af2bb1817d4b5d353597353b7119
#
_entry.id   3da9af2bb1817d4b5d353597353b7119
#
_cell.length_a   1.000
_cell.length_b   1.000
_cell.length_c   1.000
_cell.angle_alpha   90.00
_cell.angle_beta   90.00
_cell.angle_gamma   90.00
#
_symmetry.space_group_name_H-M   'P 1'
#
loop_
_entity.id
_entity.type
_entity.pdbx_description
1 polymer ?
#
loop_
_entity_poly.entity_id
_entity_poly.type
_entity_poly.pdbx_seq_one_letter_code
_entity_poly.pdbx_strand_id
1 'polypeptide(L)'
;IDGDMIVIYDFAAAKQIEADLNKAGYRVTFGNVDKDAFKTEIAHMYRNGYKKIRFMDGKMEPFVVEREELYPYEEFFKDDYITNPGLQAAMLNYFQEFRKQAPLENRGDILKRREQIMIDMMLNAEYMVPCVKEETEEEVEISHHFIDITDRVTEKEEGEHVIAIPVFTDGFEMDKCYEGHHENMLYKFDELVSLMDELGASGIIINCLGISYFMRTALMKKILK
;
A
#
# COMPACT_ATOMS: atom_id res chain seq x y z
N ILE A 1 15.66 -6.29 7.37
CA ILE A 1 15.05 -5.57 8.50
C ILE A 1 13.56 -5.51 8.19
N ASP A 2 12.85 -6.52 8.64
CA ASP A 2 11.44 -6.65 8.30
C ASP A 2 10.60 -5.75 9.22
N GLY A 3 10.05 -4.67 8.64
CA GLY A 3 9.03 -3.86 9.28
C GLY A 3 9.52 -2.81 10.28
N ASP A 4 10.77 -2.36 10.17
CA ASP A 4 11.30 -1.28 11.02
C ASP A 4 11.53 0.00 10.20
N MET A 5 11.24 1.16 10.78
CA MET A 5 11.68 2.45 10.27
C MET A 5 13.13 2.70 10.73
N ILE A 6 13.96 3.21 9.83
CA ILE A 6 15.36 3.56 10.15
C ILE A 6 15.49 5.08 10.14
N VAL A 7 15.97 5.64 11.24
CA VAL A 7 16.31 7.05 11.39
C VAL A 7 17.81 7.17 11.58
N ILE A 8 18.49 7.91 10.69
CA ILE A 8 19.92 8.15 10.75
C ILE A 8 20.12 9.63 11.10
N TYR A 9 20.65 9.88 12.27
CA TYR A 9 20.83 11.26 12.79
C TYR A 9 22.21 11.86 12.50
N ASP A 10 23.13 11.11 11.89
CA ASP A 10 24.39 11.60 11.34
C ASP A 10 24.30 11.69 9.81
N PHE A 11 24.36 12.90 9.26
CA PHE A 11 24.19 13.15 7.83
C PHE A 11 25.29 12.49 6.97
N ALA A 12 26.55 12.43 7.48
CA ALA A 12 27.62 11.79 6.76
C ALA A 12 27.44 10.27 6.73
N ALA A 13 27.00 9.68 7.85
CA ALA A 13 26.64 8.27 7.92
C ALA A 13 25.46 7.94 7.00
N ALA A 14 24.44 8.79 6.94
CA ALA A 14 23.29 8.60 6.05
C ALA A 14 23.74 8.54 4.58
N LYS A 15 24.54 9.49 4.13
CA LYS A 15 25.07 9.50 2.76
C LYS A 15 25.93 8.27 2.44
N GLN A 16 26.77 7.84 3.38
CA GLN A 16 27.60 6.66 3.18
C GLN A 16 26.74 5.40 3.07
N ILE A 17 25.76 5.21 3.97
CA ILE A 17 24.85 4.07 3.95
C ILE A 17 24.02 4.04 2.67
N GLU A 18 23.49 5.19 2.22
CA GLU A 18 22.77 5.33 0.95
C GLU A 18 23.64 4.88 -0.23
N ALA A 19 24.87 5.35 -0.29
CA ALA A 19 25.81 4.99 -1.36
C ALA A 19 26.13 3.50 -1.36
N ASP A 20 26.39 2.90 -0.19
CA ASP A 20 26.71 1.48 -0.05
C ASP A 20 25.53 0.58 -0.43
N LEU A 21 24.32 0.95 -0.02
CA LEU A 21 23.10 0.22 -0.39
C LEU A 21 22.82 0.30 -1.89
N ASN A 22 22.93 1.49 -2.49
CA ASN A 22 22.76 1.66 -3.93
C ASN A 22 23.81 0.88 -4.74
N LYS A 23 25.08 0.85 -4.27
CA LYS A 23 26.15 0.04 -4.86
C LYS A 23 25.86 -1.47 -4.74
N ALA A 24 25.21 -1.90 -3.68
CA ALA A 24 24.77 -3.29 -3.49
C ALA A 24 23.51 -3.66 -4.29
N GLY A 25 22.96 -2.75 -5.12
CA GLY A 25 21.79 -2.98 -5.97
C GLY A 25 20.44 -2.72 -5.30
N TYR A 26 20.46 -2.09 -4.12
CA TYR A 26 19.23 -1.58 -3.51
C TYR A 26 18.97 -0.16 -4.03
N ARG A 27 17.73 0.16 -4.32
CA ARG A 27 17.32 1.54 -4.67
C ARG A 27 16.80 2.22 -3.42
N VAL A 28 17.63 3.00 -2.78
CA VAL A 28 17.28 3.73 -1.56
C VAL A 28 17.57 5.21 -1.71
N THR A 29 16.76 6.02 -1.04
CA THR A 29 16.93 7.47 -0.91
C THR A 29 16.56 7.84 0.52
N PHE A 30 17.39 8.65 1.19
CA PHE A 30 17.08 9.18 2.50
C PHE A 30 16.54 10.61 2.38
N GLY A 31 15.38 10.85 2.99
CA GLY A 31 14.80 12.17 3.16
C GLY A 31 15.21 12.80 4.49
N ASN A 32 15.23 14.13 4.52
CA ASN A 32 15.34 14.86 5.78
C ASN A 32 13.98 14.96 6.43
N VAL A 33 13.92 14.65 7.74
CA VAL A 33 12.72 14.70 8.54
C VAL A 33 12.97 15.68 9.69
N ASP A 34 12.19 16.75 9.75
CA ASP A 34 12.17 17.65 10.91
C ASP A 34 11.22 17.10 11.99
N LYS A 35 11.06 17.81 13.08
CA LYS A 35 10.26 17.35 14.23
C LYS A 35 8.79 17.14 13.89
N ASP A 36 8.20 18.01 13.07
CA ASP A 36 6.78 17.94 12.74
C ASP A 36 6.53 16.83 11.70
N ALA A 37 7.39 16.73 10.70
CA ALA A 37 7.39 15.64 9.74
C ALA A 37 7.65 14.27 10.41
N PHE A 38 8.48 14.22 11.47
CA PHE A 38 8.70 12.98 12.20
C PHE A 38 7.41 12.41 12.83
N LYS A 39 6.56 13.27 13.38
CA LYS A 39 5.25 12.83 13.89
C LYS A 39 4.39 12.22 12.77
N THR A 40 4.38 12.82 11.59
CA THR A 40 3.69 12.31 10.40
C THR A 40 4.24 10.95 9.96
N GLU A 41 5.57 10.76 10.02
CA GLU A 41 6.19 9.48 9.71
C GLU A 41 5.80 8.37 10.70
N ILE A 42 5.56 8.68 11.97
CA ILE A 42 5.01 7.71 12.93
C ILE A 42 3.57 7.29 12.53
N ALA A 43 2.73 8.23 12.09
CA ALA A 43 1.42 7.88 11.55
C ALA A 43 1.53 6.94 10.32
N HIS A 44 2.49 7.20 9.43
CA HIS A 44 2.78 6.32 8.29
C HIS A 44 3.25 4.93 8.75
N MET A 45 4.01 4.82 9.85
CA MET A 45 4.40 3.52 10.40
C MET A 45 3.17 2.70 10.84
N TYR A 46 2.21 3.32 11.49
CA TYR A 46 0.96 2.66 11.88
C TYR A 46 0.22 2.10 10.67
N ARG A 47 0.06 2.92 9.63
CA ARG A 47 -0.60 2.52 8.37
C ARG A 47 0.15 1.43 7.63
N ASN A 48 1.48 1.48 7.61
CA ASN A 48 2.36 0.55 6.90
C ASN A 48 2.73 -0.70 7.71
N GLY A 49 2.21 -0.85 8.94
CA GLY A 49 2.45 -2.00 9.79
C GLY A 49 3.85 -2.08 10.41
N TYR A 50 4.63 -1.00 10.38
CA TYR A 50 5.95 -0.94 11.03
C TYR A 50 5.79 -0.66 12.52
N LYS A 51 6.49 -1.42 13.35
CA LYS A 51 6.35 -1.34 14.81
C LYS A 51 7.53 -0.66 15.49
N LYS A 52 8.72 -0.77 14.93
CA LYS A 52 9.97 -0.34 15.56
C LYS A 52 10.67 0.73 14.77
N ILE A 53 11.35 1.60 15.51
CA ILE A 53 12.22 2.64 14.98
C ILE A 53 13.64 2.33 15.41
N ARG A 54 14.55 2.26 14.46
CA ARG A 54 16.00 2.09 14.71
C ARG A 54 16.70 3.42 14.49
N PHE A 55 17.21 3.99 15.56
CA PHE A 55 18.04 5.18 15.51
C PHE A 55 19.51 4.78 15.36
N MET A 56 20.19 5.35 14.36
CA MET A 56 21.55 4.98 13.97
C MET A 56 22.42 6.22 13.75
N ASP A 57 23.70 6.14 14.13
CA ASP A 57 24.74 7.10 13.73
C ASP A 57 25.81 6.47 12.82
N GLY A 58 25.64 5.21 12.47
CA GLY A 58 26.60 4.44 11.67
C GLY A 58 27.85 3.94 12.43
N LYS A 59 27.97 4.22 13.72
CA LYS A 59 29.16 3.87 14.54
C LYS A 59 28.82 2.98 15.73
N MET A 60 27.64 3.16 16.30
CA MET A 60 27.17 2.45 17.49
C MET A 60 26.08 1.45 17.13
N GLU A 61 25.82 0.51 18.05
CA GLU A 61 24.64 -0.36 17.94
C GLU A 61 23.36 0.49 17.88
N PRO A 62 22.42 0.15 16.99
CA PRO A 62 21.17 0.90 16.86
C PRO A 62 20.38 0.92 18.16
N PHE A 63 19.90 2.10 18.55
CA PHE A 63 18.91 2.23 19.59
C PHE A 63 17.52 1.98 19.00
N VAL A 64 16.77 1.04 19.58
CA VAL A 64 15.46 0.60 19.07
C VAL A 64 14.36 1.02 20.03
N VAL A 65 13.31 1.63 19.49
CA VAL A 65 12.11 2.07 20.24
C VAL A 65 10.87 1.51 19.55
N GLU A 66 9.91 1.06 20.32
CA GLU A 66 8.57 0.76 19.78
C GLU A 66 7.84 2.09 19.47
N ARG A 67 7.11 2.16 18.37
CA ARG A 67 6.44 3.41 17.95
C ARG A 67 5.41 3.88 19.01
N GLU A 68 4.74 2.92 19.67
CA GLU A 68 3.75 3.20 20.74
C GLU A 68 4.35 3.90 21.94
N GLU A 69 5.65 3.74 22.21
CA GLU A 69 6.36 4.44 23.29
C GLU A 69 6.57 5.92 22.98
N LEU A 70 6.58 6.30 21.70
CA LEU A 70 6.73 7.69 21.27
C LEU A 70 5.36 8.38 21.11
N TYR A 71 4.46 7.75 20.39
CA TYR A 71 3.12 8.28 20.12
C TYR A 71 2.12 7.11 20.04
N PRO A 72 1.08 7.09 20.87
CA PRO A 72 0.04 6.07 20.79
C PRO A 72 -0.82 6.23 19.53
N TYR A 73 -1.47 5.15 19.11
CA TYR A 73 -2.30 5.08 17.90
C TYR A 73 -3.39 6.15 17.87
N GLU A 74 -4.03 6.38 19.01
CA GLU A 74 -5.18 7.28 19.20
C GLU A 74 -4.82 8.76 18.97
N GLU A 75 -3.52 9.10 18.95
CA GLU A 75 -3.09 10.46 18.59
C GLU A 75 -3.23 10.75 17.08
N PHE A 76 -3.33 9.73 16.26
CA PHE A 76 -3.35 9.85 14.80
C PHE A 76 -4.70 9.45 14.20
N PHE A 77 -5.36 8.45 14.77
CA PHE A 77 -6.52 7.82 14.17
C PHE A 77 -7.65 7.69 15.18
N LYS A 78 -8.86 7.91 14.70
CA LYS A 78 -10.09 7.62 15.44
C LYS A 78 -10.42 6.13 15.34
N ASP A 79 -11.28 5.64 16.23
CA ASP A 79 -11.67 4.23 16.29
C ASP A 79 -12.32 3.70 15.00
N ASP A 80 -12.96 4.59 14.22
CA ASP A 80 -13.62 4.29 12.96
C ASP A 80 -12.73 4.45 11.72
N TYR A 81 -11.44 4.80 11.91
CA TYR A 81 -10.52 4.98 10.79
C TYR A 81 -10.08 3.63 10.22
N ILE A 82 -10.42 3.39 8.94
CA ILE A 82 -10.07 2.16 8.25
C ILE A 82 -8.58 2.15 7.91
N THR A 83 -7.89 1.12 8.37
CA THR A 83 -6.50 0.83 8.02
C THR A 83 -6.30 -0.65 7.76
N ASN A 84 -5.38 -0.97 6.87
CA ASN A 84 -4.97 -2.34 6.56
C ASN A 84 -3.45 -2.49 6.71
N PRO A 85 -2.87 -2.31 7.91
CA PRO A 85 -1.43 -2.27 8.09
C PRO A 85 -0.73 -3.58 7.70
N GLY A 86 -1.38 -4.73 7.93
CA GLY A 86 -0.87 -6.04 7.49
C GLY A 86 -0.78 -6.15 5.97
N LEU A 87 -1.80 -5.70 5.25
CA LEU A 87 -1.81 -5.67 3.79
C LEU A 87 -0.76 -4.70 3.24
N GLN A 88 -0.70 -3.49 3.78
CA GLN A 88 0.29 -2.49 3.38
C GLN A 88 1.72 -3.01 3.56
N ALA A 89 2.04 -3.59 4.73
CA ALA A 89 3.34 -4.21 4.99
C ALA A 89 3.65 -5.34 4.00
N ALA A 90 2.70 -6.21 3.73
CA ALA A 90 2.87 -7.34 2.82
C ALA A 90 3.12 -6.86 1.37
N MET A 91 2.33 -5.88 0.89
CA MET A 91 2.50 -5.28 -0.42
C MET A 91 3.86 -4.59 -0.55
N LEU A 92 4.25 -3.76 0.42
CA LEU A 92 5.55 -3.10 0.43
C LEU A 92 6.70 -4.11 0.38
N ASN A 93 6.65 -5.16 1.21
CA ASN A 93 7.66 -6.21 1.26
C ASN A 93 7.76 -6.97 -0.07
N TYR A 94 6.63 -7.32 -0.67
CA TYR A 94 6.61 -8.00 -1.98
C TYR A 94 7.20 -7.12 -3.09
N PHE A 95 6.71 -5.89 -3.25
CA PHE A 95 7.15 -5.01 -4.33
C PHE A 95 8.57 -4.49 -4.15
N GLN A 96 9.03 -4.28 -2.92
CA GLN A 96 10.44 -3.98 -2.65
C GLN A 96 11.34 -5.13 -3.10
N GLU A 97 10.98 -6.39 -2.80
CA GLU A 97 11.74 -7.55 -3.25
C GLU A 97 11.67 -7.70 -4.77
N PHE A 98 10.48 -7.56 -5.35
CA PHE A 98 10.27 -7.65 -6.80
C PHE A 98 11.12 -6.63 -7.57
N ARG A 99 11.27 -5.41 -7.05
CA ARG A 99 12.04 -4.32 -7.68
C ARG A 99 13.53 -4.33 -7.39
N LYS A 100 14.01 -5.17 -6.47
CA LYS A 100 15.45 -5.28 -6.19
C LYS A 100 16.22 -5.73 -7.42
N GLN A 101 17.37 -5.10 -7.65
CA GLN A 101 18.32 -5.49 -8.70
C GLN A 101 19.49 -6.30 -8.12
N ALA A 102 19.59 -6.43 -6.78
CA ALA A 102 20.62 -7.21 -6.14
C ALA A 102 20.49 -8.70 -6.50
N PRO A 103 21.58 -9.39 -6.86
CA PRO A 103 21.57 -10.82 -7.06
C PRO A 103 21.33 -11.53 -5.71
N LEU A 104 20.28 -12.32 -5.62
CA LEU A 104 19.96 -13.12 -4.46
C LEU A 104 19.77 -14.58 -4.87
N GLU A 105 20.45 -15.46 -4.16
CA GLU A 105 20.15 -16.90 -4.24
C GLU A 105 18.72 -17.11 -3.70
N ASN A 106 17.98 -18.03 -4.30
CA ASN A 106 16.60 -18.38 -3.92
C ASN A 106 15.57 -17.24 -4.03
N ARG A 107 15.81 -16.22 -4.87
CA ARG A 107 14.89 -15.09 -5.05
C ARG A 107 13.48 -15.53 -5.44
N GLY A 108 13.34 -16.56 -6.25
CA GLY A 108 12.04 -17.10 -6.66
C GLY A 108 11.21 -17.60 -5.49
N ASP A 109 11.83 -18.28 -4.54
CA ASP A 109 11.15 -18.80 -3.35
C ASP A 109 10.79 -17.68 -2.37
N ILE A 110 11.65 -16.66 -2.24
CA ILE A 110 11.36 -15.47 -1.43
C ILE A 110 10.16 -14.73 -2.01
N LEU A 111 10.12 -14.49 -3.32
CA LEU A 111 9.02 -13.82 -3.99
C LEU A 111 7.70 -14.60 -3.84
N LYS A 112 7.70 -15.90 -4.08
CA LYS A 112 6.51 -16.75 -3.91
C LYS A 112 5.96 -16.69 -2.49
N ARG A 113 6.85 -16.76 -1.49
CA ARG A 113 6.44 -16.67 -0.07
C ARG A 113 5.82 -15.31 0.25
N ARG A 114 6.42 -14.22 -0.23
CA ARG A 114 5.91 -12.85 -0.01
C ARG A 114 4.60 -12.62 -0.75
N GLU A 115 4.47 -13.15 -1.97
CA GLU A 115 3.23 -13.12 -2.74
C GLU A 115 2.10 -13.84 -2.01
N GLN A 116 2.36 -15.03 -1.45
CA GLN A 116 1.35 -15.77 -0.68
C GLN A 116 0.89 -14.98 0.55
N ILE A 117 1.83 -14.40 1.31
CA ILE A 117 1.49 -13.54 2.46
C ILE A 117 0.64 -12.34 2.02
N MET A 118 0.99 -11.72 0.89
CA MET A 118 0.24 -10.60 0.34
C MET A 118 -1.19 -11.01 -0.04
N ILE A 119 -1.36 -12.15 -0.69
CA ILE A 119 -2.67 -12.72 -1.05
C ILE A 119 -3.50 -13.00 0.21
N ASP A 120 -2.90 -13.63 1.22
CA ASP A 120 -3.60 -13.94 2.47
C ASP A 120 -4.09 -12.65 3.18
N MET A 121 -3.28 -11.59 3.15
CA MET A 121 -3.67 -10.29 3.69
C MET A 121 -4.77 -9.61 2.84
N MET A 122 -4.72 -9.75 1.51
CA MET A 122 -5.75 -9.23 0.60
C MET A 122 -7.12 -9.83 0.86
N LEU A 123 -7.18 -11.14 1.10
CA LEU A 123 -8.44 -11.86 1.37
C LEU A 123 -9.12 -11.42 2.67
N ASN A 124 -8.34 -10.90 3.63
CA ASN A 124 -8.83 -10.49 4.95
C ASN A 124 -8.97 -8.96 5.12
N ALA A 125 -8.66 -8.19 4.08
CA ALA A 125 -8.72 -6.74 4.12
C ALA A 125 -10.12 -6.19 3.85
N GLU A 126 -10.38 -4.98 4.33
CA GLU A 126 -11.52 -4.16 3.94
C GLU A 126 -11.02 -3.01 3.07
N TYR A 127 -11.67 -2.80 1.95
CA TYR A 127 -11.27 -1.82 0.95
C TYR A 127 -12.28 -0.67 0.88
N MET A 128 -11.76 0.55 0.86
CA MET A 128 -12.55 1.74 0.57
C MET A 128 -12.69 1.89 -0.94
N VAL A 129 -13.92 1.95 -1.42
CA VAL A 129 -14.23 2.14 -2.84
C VAL A 129 -14.99 3.45 -2.99
N PRO A 130 -14.43 4.46 -3.66
CA PRO A 130 -15.11 5.74 -3.84
C PRO A 130 -16.36 5.56 -4.69
N CYS A 131 -17.41 6.27 -4.29
CA CYS A 131 -18.70 6.23 -4.97
C CYS A 131 -19.37 7.61 -4.93
N VAL A 132 -20.38 7.76 -5.78
CA VAL A 132 -21.35 8.85 -5.70
C VAL A 132 -22.70 8.24 -5.35
N LYS A 133 -23.37 8.80 -4.35
CA LYS A 133 -24.71 8.42 -3.94
C LYS A 133 -25.69 9.48 -4.39
N GLU A 134 -26.65 9.09 -5.17
CA GLU A 134 -27.76 9.96 -5.57
C GLU A 134 -29.04 9.47 -4.88
N GLU A 135 -29.55 10.28 -3.95
CA GLU A 135 -30.79 9.97 -3.24
C GLU A 135 -31.98 10.53 -4.03
N THR A 136 -32.89 9.65 -4.41
CA THR A 136 -34.20 10.01 -4.94
C THR A 136 -35.29 9.74 -3.87
N GLU A 137 -36.53 10.14 -4.10
CA GLU A 137 -37.62 9.89 -3.15
C GLU A 137 -37.95 8.40 -2.99
N GLU A 138 -37.52 7.54 -3.94
CA GLU A 138 -37.87 6.12 -3.96
C GLU A 138 -36.67 5.21 -3.68
N GLU A 139 -35.44 5.60 -4.05
CA GLU A 139 -34.24 4.76 -3.93
C GLU A 139 -32.95 5.56 -3.84
N VAL A 140 -31.88 4.88 -3.39
CA VAL A 140 -30.50 5.39 -3.42
C VAL A 140 -29.75 4.72 -4.55
N GLU A 141 -29.35 5.47 -5.54
CA GLU A 141 -28.51 5.00 -6.63
C GLU A 141 -27.03 5.21 -6.26
N ILE A 142 -26.22 4.14 -6.45
CA ILE A 142 -24.78 4.17 -6.16
C ILE A 142 -24.03 3.96 -7.46
N SER A 143 -23.19 4.91 -7.81
CA SER A 143 -22.29 4.81 -8.95
C SER A 143 -20.83 4.80 -8.49
N HIS A 144 -19.98 3.96 -9.10
CA HIS A 144 -18.58 3.82 -8.78
C HIS A 144 -17.69 4.54 -9.79
N HIS A 145 -16.52 4.99 -9.31
CA HIS A 145 -15.53 5.61 -10.18
C HIS A 145 -14.75 4.55 -10.95
N PHE A 146 -14.42 4.86 -12.21
CA PHE A 146 -13.62 4.01 -13.09
C PHE A 146 -12.36 4.74 -13.52
N ILE A 147 -11.29 3.98 -13.71
CA ILE A 147 -10.03 4.47 -14.25
C ILE A 147 -9.69 3.66 -15.51
N ASP A 148 -9.52 4.33 -16.64
CA ASP A 148 -8.96 3.71 -17.83
C ASP A 148 -7.44 3.56 -17.65
N ILE A 149 -6.98 2.33 -17.63
CA ILE A 149 -5.57 1.96 -17.48
C ILE A 149 -5.04 1.24 -18.73
N THR A 150 -5.75 1.32 -19.84
CA THR A 150 -5.42 0.63 -21.10
C THR A 150 -3.97 0.84 -21.52
N ASP A 151 -3.45 2.07 -21.41
CA ASP A 151 -2.07 2.39 -21.79
C ASP A 151 -1.01 1.91 -20.78
N ARG A 152 -1.43 1.51 -19.57
CA ARG A 152 -0.53 1.04 -18.51
C ARG A 152 -0.36 -0.48 -18.49
N VAL A 153 -1.26 -1.21 -19.19
CA VAL A 153 -1.27 -2.66 -19.21
C VAL A 153 -0.60 -3.16 -20.48
N THR A 154 0.48 -3.91 -20.31
CA THR A 154 1.26 -4.48 -21.43
C THR A 154 0.66 -5.76 -21.98
N GLU A 155 0.05 -6.58 -21.14
CA GLU A 155 -0.60 -7.85 -21.51
C GLU A 155 -2.10 -7.62 -21.72
N LYS A 156 -2.46 -7.24 -22.95
CA LYS A 156 -3.86 -7.05 -23.39
C LYS A 156 -4.03 -7.49 -24.82
N GLU A 157 -5.27 -7.84 -25.19
CA GLU A 157 -5.63 -8.13 -26.59
C GLU A 157 -5.67 -6.83 -27.44
N GLU A 158 -5.51 -6.97 -28.75
CA GLU A 158 -5.61 -5.82 -29.65
C GLU A 158 -7.01 -5.23 -29.60
N GLY A 159 -7.12 -3.94 -29.29
CA GLY A 159 -8.40 -3.24 -29.13
C GLY A 159 -9.07 -3.42 -27.74
N GLU A 160 -8.46 -4.16 -26.81
CA GLU A 160 -8.97 -4.30 -25.46
C GLU A 160 -8.87 -2.98 -24.68
N HIS A 161 -9.99 -2.52 -24.12
CA HIS A 161 -10.02 -1.46 -23.12
C HIS A 161 -9.95 -2.06 -21.72
N VAL A 162 -9.01 -1.60 -20.93
CA VAL A 162 -8.81 -2.09 -19.56
C VAL A 162 -9.30 -1.04 -18.57
N ILE A 163 -10.48 -1.27 -18.04
CA ILE A 163 -11.15 -0.37 -17.09
C ILE A 163 -11.07 -0.99 -15.69
N ALA A 164 -10.51 -0.23 -14.74
CA ALA A 164 -10.36 -0.67 -13.36
C ALA A 164 -11.17 0.19 -12.40
N ILE A 165 -11.62 -0.41 -11.30
CA ILE A 165 -12.17 0.30 -10.16
C ILE A 165 -11.02 0.63 -9.19
N PRO A 166 -10.82 1.90 -8.80
CA PRO A 166 -9.87 2.26 -7.79
C PRO A 166 -10.36 1.81 -6.42
N VAL A 167 -9.50 1.12 -5.69
CA VAL A 167 -9.76 0.70 -4.31
C VAL A 167 -8.61 1.12 -3.42
N PHE A 168 -8.90 1.46 -2.16
CA PHE A 168 -7.94 2.03 -1.24
C PHE A 168 -7.88 1.24 0.06
N THR A 169 -6.68 1.08 0.59
CA THR A 169 -6.43 0.38 1.85
C THR A 169 -6.70 1.24 3.08
N ASP A 170 -6.75 2.55 2.90
CA ASP A 170 -7.07 3.54 3.93
C ASP A 170 -7.42 4.90 3.32
N GLY A 171 -7.96 5.80 4.14
CA GLY A 171 -8.36 7.14 3.72
C GLY A 171 -7.22 7.99 3.18
N PHE A 172 -6.00 7.84 3.73
CA PHE A 172 -4.83 8.60 3.25
C PHE A 172 -4.43 8.22 1.81
N GLU A 173 -4.55 6.94 1.43
CA GLU A 173 -4.32 6.54 0.05
C GLU A 173 -5.43 7.09 -0.88
N MET A 174 -6.65 7.17 -0.39
CA MET A 174 -7.77 7.75 -1.13
C MET A 174 -7.60 9.27 -1.30
N ASP A 175 -7.18 9.99 -0.26
CA ASP A 175 -6.97 11.44 -0.28
C ASP A 175 -5.89 11.89 -1.28
N LYS A 176 -4.97 11.00 -1.67
CA LYS A 176 -4.01 11.28 -2.74
C LYS A 176 -4.68 11.43 -4.13
N CYS A 177 -5.83 10.79 -4.31
CA CYS A 177 -6.53 10.72 -5.59
C CYS A 177 -7.72 11.64 -5.65
N TYR A 178 -8.30 11.96 -4.51
CA TYR A 178 -9.55 12.72 -4.38
C TYR A 178 -9.34 13.87 -3.41
N GLU A 179 -9.62 15.09 -3.86
CA GLU A 179 -9.58 16.28 -3.00
C GLU A 179 -10.88 16.43 -2.22
N GLY A 180 -10.78 16.67 -0.91
CA GLY A 180 -11.92 16.90 -0.05
C GLY A 180 -12.60 15.65 0.49
N HIS A 181 -13.83 15.81 0.99
CA HIS A 181 -14.60 14.70 1.54
C HIS A 181 -15.29 13.94 0.40
N HIS A 182 -14.96 12.65 0.26
CA HIS A 182 -15.57 11.77 -0.73
C HIS A 182 -16.37 10.66 -0.05
N GLU A 183 -17.52 10.37 -0.63
CA GLU A 183 -18.27 9.19 -0.22
C GLU A 183 -17.54 7.94 -0.68
N ASN A 184 -17.59 6.92 0.15
CA ASN A 184 -17.03 5.62 -0.16
C ASN A 184 -17.89 4.52 0.46
N MET A 185 -17.74 3.33 -0.08
CA MET A 185 -18.26 2.09 0.50
C MET A 185 -17.12 1.17 0.89
N LEU A 186 -17.35 0.37 1.91
CA LEU A 186 -16.40 -0.66 2.35
C LEU A 186 -16.79 -1.99 1.74
N TYR A 187 -15.81 -2.67 1.16
CA TYR A 187 -15.95 -3.98 0.56
C TYR A 187 -14.88 -4.93 1.06
N LYS A 188 -15.27 -6.18 1.32
CA LYS A 188 -14.32 -7.29 1.45
C LYS A 188 -13.90 -7.78 0.06
N PHE A 189 -12.88 -8.61 0.02
CA PHE A 189 -12.32 -9.07 -1.26
C PHE A 189 -13.31 -9.86 -2.12
N ASP A 190 -14.13 -10.72 -1.52
CA ASP A 190 -15.18 -11.50 -2.21
C ASP A 190 -16.31 -10.61 -2.73
N GLU A 191 -16.67 -9.56 -1.98
CA GLU A 191 -17.65 -8.56 -2.42
C GLU A 191 -17.12 -7.74 -3.60
N LEU A 192 -15.81 -7.40 -3.59
CA LEU A 192 -15.16 -6.76 -4.75
C LEU A 192 -15.20 -7.62 -6.00
N VAL A 193 -15.03 -8.95 -5.87
CA VAL A 193 -15.13 -9.86 -7.02
C VAL A 193 -16.55 -9.83 -7.60
N SER A 194 -17.56 -9.81 -6.73
CA SER A 194 -18.97 -9.73 -7.15
C SER A 194 -19.26 -8.38 -7.82
N LEU A 195 -18.76 -7.30 -7.28
CA LEU A 195 -18.87 -5.95 -7.85
C LEU A 195 -18.23 -5.86 -9.24
N MET A 196 -17.05 -6.50 -9.45
CA MET A 196 -16.42 -6.53 -10.78
C MET A 196 -17.25 -7.24 -11.82
N ASP A 197 -17.95 -8.32 -11.44
CA ASP A 197 -18.84 -9.05 -12.33
C ASP A 197 -20.08 -8.24 -12.67
N GLU A 198 -20.67 -7.57 -11.69
CA GLU A 198 -21.83 -6.72 -11.87
C GLU A 198 -21.56 -5.54 -12.81
N LEU A 199 -20.42 -4.87 -12.61
CA LEU A 199 -20.06 -3.67 -13.37
C LEU A 199 -19.32 -3.96 -14.68
N GLY A 200 -18.93 -5.21 -14.94
CA GLY A 200 -18.17 -5.60 -16.13
C GLY A 200 -16.75 -4.98 -16.15
N ALA A 201 -16.19 -4.65 -15.00
CA ALA A 201 -14.85 -4.06 -14.91
C ALA A 201 -13.75 -5.10 -15.14
N SER A 202 -12.65 -4.69 -15.76
CA SER A 202 -11.49 -5.55 -16.04
C SER A 202 -10.75 -5.99 -14.78
N GLY A 203 -10.90 -5.23 -13.68
CA GLY A 203 -10.26 -5.51 -12.39
C GLY A 203 -10.27 -4.31 -11.45
N ILE A 204 -9.50 -4.43 -10.37
CA ILE A 204 -9.28 -3.37 -9.39
C ILE A 204 -7.86 -2.81 -9.50
N ILE A 205 -7.68 -1.53 -9.14
CA ILE A 205 -6.36 -0.94 -8.93
C ILE A 205 -6.24 -0.48 -7.48
N ILE A 206 -5.35 -1.14 -6.73
CA ILE A 206 -5.15 -0.86 -5.31
C ILE A 206 -4.16 0.30 -5.16
N ASN A 207 -4.58 1.36 -4.44
CA ASN A 207 -3.77 2.54 -4.14
C ASN A 207 -3.13 3.16 -5.40
N CYS A 208 -3.94 3.65 -6.32
CA CYS A 208 -3.56 4.04 -7.69
C CYS A 208 -2.44 5.10 -7.78
N LEU A 209 -2.27 5.98 -6.78
CA LEU A 209 -1.14 6.91 -6.64
C LEU A 209 -0.09 6.46 -5.61
N GLY A 210 -0.25 5.28 -5.02
CA GLY A 210 0.70 4.65 -4.11
C GLY A 210 1.44 3.48 -4.76
N ILE A 211 1.17 2.26 -4.28
CA ILE A 211 1.73 1.01 -4.82
C ILE A 211 1.26 0.77 -6.27
N SER A 212 0.05 1.19 -6.60
CA SER A 212 -0.56 1.10 -7.93
C SER A 212 -0.59 -0.34 -8.46
N TYR A 213 -1.16 -1.26 -7.65
CA TYR A 213 -1.23 -2.67 -8.02
C TYR A 213 -2.55 -2.97 -8.72
N PHE A 214 -2.47 -3.27 -10.02
CA PHE A 214 -3.61 -3.71 -10.81
C PHE A 214 -3.80 -5.23 -10.70
N MET A 215 -5.01 -5.66 -10.38
CA MET A 215 -5.40 -7.07 -10.33
C MET A 215 -6.62 -7.31 -11.23
N ARG A 216 -6.44 -8.16 -12.25
CA ARG A 216 -7.54 -8.55 -13.15
C ARG A 216 -8.61 -9.37 -12.43
N THR A 217 -9.87 -9.17 -12.78
CA THR A 217 -11.01 -9.93 -12.25
C THR A 217 -10.82 -11.45 -12.35
N ALA A 218 -10.20 -11.93 -13.44
CA ALA A 218 -9.90 -13.35 -13.61
C ALA A 218 -8.91 -13.89 -12.56
N LEU A 219 -7.90 -13.08 -12.15
CA LEU A 219 -6.98 -13.44 -11.10
C LEU A 219 -7.66 -13.39 -9.72
N MET A 220 -8.49 -12.39 -9.46
CA MET A 220 -9.26 -12.27 -8.23
C MET A 220 -10.12 -13.51 -7.99
N LYS A 221 -10.85 -13.97 -9.02
CA LYS A 221 -11.65 -15.21 -9.00
C LYS A 221 -10.84 -16.48 -8.78
N LYS A 222 -9.58 -16.51 -9.24
CA LYS A 222 -8.68 -17.64 -9.03
C LYS A 222 -8.17 -17.69 -7.59
N ILE A 223 -7.94 -16.54 -6.98
CA ILE A 223 -7.46 -16.42 -5.59
C ILE A 223 -8.55 -16.83 -4.59
N LEU A 224 -9.83 -16.55 -4.90
CA LEU A 224 -10.98 -16.92 -4.06
C LEU A 224 -11.29 -18.44 -4.03
N LYS A 225 -10.77 -19.20 -4.97
CA LYS A 225 -10.98 -20.67 -5.06
C LYS A 225 -10.00 -21.45 -4.23
#